data_2c816da3e2ba56d51ce845dce86eb701
#
_entry.id   2c816da3e2ba56d51ce845dce86eb701
#
_cell.length_a   1.000
_cell.length_b   1.000
_cell.length_c   1.000
_cell.angle_alpha   90.00
_cell.angle_beta   90.00
_cell.angle_gamma   90.00
#
_symmetry.space_group_name_H-M   'P 1'
#
loop_
_entity.id
_entity.type
_entity.pdbx_description
1 polymer ?
#
loop_
_entity_poly.entity_id
_entity_poly.type
_entity_poly.pdbx_seq_one_letter_code
_entity_poly.pdbx_strand_id
1 'polypeptide(L)'
;MFKNFSTTKAKELNHSGRSFVGETLQIEGDLRSSGAVDVAGLVNGNVYVSDMTVRETGSIRGELEATTIEINGHIEGKITADMVVIGKTAIIKGDIFFKHSLKTEEGAD
;
A
#
# COMPACT_ATOMS: atom_id res chain seq x y z
N MET A 1 25.74 -6.49 -5.22
CA MET A 1 25.17 -6.42 -5.03
C MET A 1 24.57 -6.13 -4.87
N PHE A 2 24.22 -6.08 -4.93
CA PHE A 2 23.43 -5.86 -4.76
C PHE A 2 22.89 -5.65 -4.43
N LYS A 3 22.84 -5.56 -4.34
CA LYS A 3 22.21 -5.38 -3.98
C LYS A 3 21.42 -4.84 -3.85
N ASN A 4 21.05 -4.76 -3.93
CA ASN A 4 20.28 -4.24 -3.89
C ASN A 4 19.37 -4.02 -3.58
N PHE A 5 18.90 -4.04 -3.29
CA PHE A 5 18.10 -4.07 -3.11
C PHE A 5 17.14 -4.15 -2.58
N SER A 6 17.16 -4.18 -2.38
CA SER A 6 15.89 -4.84 -2.43
C SER A 6 15.11 -4.81 -1.11
N THR A 7 15.74 -4.61 -0.03
CA THR A 7 15.09 -4.50 1.29
C THR A 7 15.35 -3.13 1.88
N THR A 8 14.28 -2.46 2.31
CA THR A 8 14.36 -1.16 2.94
C THR A 8 13.81 -1.27 4.35
N LYS A 9 14.60 -0.84 5.33
CA LYS A 9 14.16 -0.80 6.71
C LYS A 9 13.28 0.42 6.95
N ALA A 10 12.72 0.53 8.14
CA ALA A 10 11.90 1.66 8.53
C ALA A 10 12.57 2.97 8.16
N LYS A 11 12.15 3.57 7.09
CA LYS A 11 12.77 4.75 6.54
C LYS A 11 11.72 5.75 6.12
N GLU A 12 11.95 6.98 6.47
CA GLU A 12 11.05 8.05 6.08
C GLU A 12 11.44 8.59 4.71
N LEU A 13 10.46 8.64 3.83
CA LEU A 13 10.63 9.22 2.51
C LEU A 13 10.12 10.64 2.54
N ASN A 14 11.04 11.61 2.46
CA ASN A 14 10.71 13.02 2.59
C ASN A 14 10.42 13.68 1.25
N HIS A 15 9.68 13.00 0.41
CA HIS A 15 9.31 13.54 -0.90
C HIS A 15 7.88 13.97 -0.90
N SER A 16 7.61 15.11 -1.51
CA SER A 16 6.25 15.52 -1.78
C SER A 16 5.72 14.87 -3.06
N GLY A 17 6.57 14.14 -3.77
CA GLY A 17 6.18 13.47 -4.99
C GLY A 17 5.70 12.06 -4.76
N ARG A 18 5.74 11.29 -5.82
CA ARG A 18 5.26 9.91 -5.82
C ARG A 18 6.43 8.93 -5.77
N SER A 19 6.32 7.97 -4.87
CA SER A 19 7.30 6.89 -4.78
C SER A 19 6.71 5.63 -5.40
N PHE A 20 7.57 4.75 -5.87
CA PHE A 20 7.12 3.57 -6.57
C PHE A 20 7.86 2.34 -6.08
N VAL A 21 7.11 1.30 -5.71
CA VAL A 21 7.65 0.00 -5.35
C VAL A 21 7.41 -0.93 -6.53
N GLY A 22 8.47 -1.22 -7.28
CA GLY A 22 8.36 -2.01 -8.49
C GLY A 22 8.06 -3.49 -8.26
N GLU A 23 7.72 -4.19 -9.32
CA GLU A 23 7.28 -5.59 -9.23
C GLU A 23 8.31 -6.54 -8.65
N THR A 24 9.58 -6.24 -8.85
CA THR A 24 10.65 -7.10 -8.36
C THR A 24 11.19 -6.69 -7.00
N LEU A 25 10.59 -5.65 -6.41
CA LEU A 25 11.05 -5.13 -5.14
C LEU A 25 10.25 -5.72 -4.00
N GLN A 26 10.97 -6.13 -2.97
CA GLN A 26 10.36 -6.63 -1.75
C GLN A 26 10.84 -5.77 -0.58
N ILE A 27 9.90 -5.26 0.17
CA ILE A 27 10.19 -4.43 1.34
C ILE A 27 9.74 -5.17 2.59
N GLU A 28 10.63 -5.27 3.56
CA GLU A 28 10.29 -5.82 4.87
C GLU A 28 10.59 -4.79 5.93
N GLY A 29 9.65 -4.55 6.81
CA GLY A 29 9.76 -3.55 7.85
C GLY A 29 8.77 -2.42 7.64
N ASP A 30 9.02 -1.29 8.28
CA ASP A 30 8.11 -0.17 8.23
C ASP A 30 8.44 0.77 7.07
N LEU A 31 7.40 1.26 6.43
CA LEU A 31 7.52 2.21 5.33
C LEU A 31 6.74 3.46 5.68
N ARG A 32 7.38 4.62 5.56
CA ARG A 32 6.73 5.89 5.84
C ARG A 32 6.98 6.87 4.71
N SER A 33 5.95 7.60 4.35
CA SER A 33 6.05 8.64 3.33
C SER A 33 5.02 9.72 3.59
N SER A 34 5.41 10.96 3.35
CA SER A 34 4.49 12.09 3.43
C SER A 34 3.81 12.36 2.09
N GLY A 35 4.17 11.63 1.05
CA GLY A 35 3.61 11.79 -0.28
C GLY A 35 2.81 10.58 -0.73
N ALA A 36 2.73 10.39 -2.03
CA ALA A 36 2.03 9.26 -2.62
C ALA A 36 2.98 8.10 -2.88
N VAL A 37 2.49 6.89 -2.70
CA VAL A 37 3.27 5.69 -2.96
C VAL A 37 2.47 4.73 -3.81
N ASP A 38 3.05 4.27 -4.90
CA ASP A 38 2.47 3.23 -5.74
C ASP A 38 3.19 1.91 -5.43
N VAL A 39 2.44 0.87 -5.16
CA VAL A 39 3.00 -0.43 -4.83
C VAL A 39 2.63 -1.43 -5.91
N ALA A 40 3.64 -1.93 -6.61
CA ALA A 40 3.48 -3.00 -7.59
C ALA A 40 4.24 -4.25 -7.16
N GLY A 41 5.00 -4.18 -6.08
CA GLY A 41 5.77 -5.29 -5.55
C GLY A 41 5.20 -5.79 -4.23
N LEU A 42 6.07 -6.31 -3.39
CA LEU A 42 5.67 -6.89 -2.11
C LEU A 42 6.13 -6.01 -0.95
N VAL A 43 5.21 -5.70 -0.06
CA VAL A 43 5.53 -4.97 1.18
C VAL A 43 5.02 -5.80 2.34
N ASN A 44 5.90 -6.06 3.30
CA ASN A 44 5.58 -6.86 4.47
C ASN A 44 5.98 -6.06 5.71
N GLY A 45 4.99 -5.60 6.48
CA GLY A 45 5.22 -4.79 7.65
C GLY A 45 4.19 -3.69 7.78
N ASN A 46 4.57 -2.62 8.45
CA ASN A 46 3.68 -1.49 8.67
C ASN A 46 3.93 -0.39 7.66
N VAL A 47 2.87 0.15 7.08
CA VAL A 47 2.97 1.20 6.06
C VAL A 47 2.19 2.41 6.52
N TYR A 48 2.85 3.57 6.53
CA TYR A 48 2.26 4.84 6.93
C TYR A 48 2.53 5.86 5.83
N VAL A 49 1.51 6.20 5.07
CA VAL A 49 1.66 7.11 3.94
C VAL A 49 0.47 8.06 3.87
N SER A 50 0.57 9.09 3.04
CA SER A 50 -0.57 9.98 2.80
C SER A 50 -1.51 9.38 1.77
N ASP A 51 -0.97 9.00 0.61
CA ASP A 51 -1.75 8.39 -0.45
C ASP A 51 -1.10 7.10 -0.87
N MET A 52 -1.89 6.07 -1.05
CA MET A 52 -1.38 4.77 -1.44
C MET A 52 -2.18 4.22 -2.61
N THR A 53 -1.47 3.72 -3.60
CA THR A 53 -2.08 2.98 -4.69
C THR A 53 -1.43 1.61 -4.74
N VAL A 54 -2.24 0.57 -4.58
CA VAL A 54 -1.75 -0.81 -4.71
C VAL A 54 -2.16 -1.30 -6.08
N ARG A 55 -1.18 -1.57 -6.92
CA ARG A 55 -1.43 -2.00 -8.29
C ARG A 55 -1.78 -3.48 -8.32
N GLU A 56 -2.21 -3.95 -9.48
CA GLU A 56 -2.67 -5.34 -9.65
C GLU A 56 -1.62 -6.36 -9.23
N THR A 57 -0.35 -6.04 -9.44
CA THR A 57 0.75 -6.92 -9.06
C THR A 57 1.25 -6.66 -7.64
N GLY A 58 0.70 -5.65 -6.98
CA GLY A 58 1.12 -5.30 -5.64
C GLY A 58 0.53 -6.22 -4.58
N SER A 59 1.27 -6.40 -3.50
CA SER A 59 0.81 -7.19 -2.38
C SER A 59 1.35 -6.56 -1.10
N ILE A 60 0.46 -6.35 -0.14
CA ILE A 60 0.85 -5.77 1.14
C ILE A 60 0.34 -6.67 2.25
N ARG A 61 1.24 -6.99 3.18
CA ARG A 61 0.91 -7.80 4.34
C ARG A 61 1.28 -7.02 5.60
N GLY A 62 0.34 -6.89 6.51
CA GLY A 62 0.56 -6.20 7.76
C GLY A 62 -0.44 -5.07 7.96
N GLU A 63 0.01 -4.00 8.61
CA GLU A 63 -0.85 -2.86 8.85
C GLU A 63 -0.59 -1.75 7.84
N LEU A 64 -1.65 -1.15 7.34
CA LEU A 64 -1.59 -0.08 6.37
C LEU A 64 -2.39 1.10 6.88
N GLU A 65 -1.74 2.25 6.98
CA GLU A 65 -2.41 3.46 7.43
C GLU A 65 -2.14 4.58 6.42
N ALA A 66 -3.20 5.19 5.93
CA ALA A 66 -3.08 6.26 4.97
C ALA A 66 -4.30 7.17 5.05
N THR A 67 -4.20 8.33 4.41
CA THR A 67 -5.36 9.20 4.27
C THR A 67 -6.25 8.68 3.16
N THR A 68 -5.65 8.35 2.02
CA THR A 68 -6.38 7.83 0.87
C THR A 68 -5.69 6.57 0.36
N ILE A 69 -6.47 5.53 0.13
CA ILE A 69 -5.96 4.27 -0.38
C ILE A 69 -6.78 3.85 -1.59
N GLU A 70 -6.09 3.50 -2.67
CA GLU A 70 -6.72 2.89 -3.82
C GLU A 70 -6.11 1.50 -3.98
N ILE A 71 -6.96 0.48 -4.01
CA ILE A 71 -6.50 -0.91 -3.99
C ILE A 71 -6.95 -1.62 -5.26
N ASN A 72 -5.98 -2.11 -6.02
CA ASN A 72 -6.25 -2.96 -7.19
C ASN A 72 -5.50 -4.29 -7.08
N GLY A 73 -4.76 -4.49 -6.00
CA GLY A 73 -3.97 -5.67 -5.77
C GLY A 73 -4.42 -6.44 -4.55
N HIS A 74 -3.48 -7.11 -3.92
CA HIS A 74 -3.74 -7.99 -2.79
C HIS A 74 -3.30 -7.32 -1.49
N ILE A 75 -4.18 -7.30 -0.50
CA ILE A 75 -3.86 -6.79 0.82
C ILE A 75 -4.30 -7.80 1.85
N GLU A 76 -3.40 -8.08 2.80
CA GLU A 76 -3.66 -9.02 3.87
C GLU A 76 -3.28 -8.36 5.19
N GLY A 77 -4.27 -8.21 6.10
CA GLY A 77 -4.05 -7.59 7.39
C GLY A 77 -5.04 -6.48 7.66
N LYS A 78 -4.54 -5.40 8.25
CA LYS A 78 -5.39 -4.32 8.74
C LYS A 78 -5.15 -3.04 7.94
N ILE A 79 -6.22 -2.42 7.51
CA ILE A 79 -6.16 -1.17 6.75
C ILE A 79 -6.90 -0.09 7.53
N THR A 80 -6.25 1.05 7.70
CA THR A 80 -6.88 2.22 8.31
C THR A 80 -6.69 3.40 7.39
N ALA A 81 -7.78 4.02 6.97
CA ALA A 81 -7.71 5.17 6.08
C ALA A 81 -8.94 6.04 6.24
N ASP A 82 -8.84 7.28 5.76
CA ASP A 82 -10.00 8.16 5.72
C ASP A 82 -10.89 7.80 4.54
N MET A 83 -10.27 7.55 3.39
CA MET A 83 -10.99 7.18 2.18
C MET A 83 -10.35 5.92 1.59
N VAL A 84 -11.19 4.96 1.23
CA VAL A 84 -10.73 3.71 0.62
C VAL A 84 -11.46 3.51 -0.69
N VAL A 85 -10.71 3.26 -1.75
CA VAL A 85 -11.26 2.91 -3.06
C VAL A 85 -10.79 1.51 -3.40
N ILE A 86 -11.73 0.62 -3.61
CA ILE A 86 -11.44 -0.78 -3.93
C ILE A 86 -11.74 -1.01 -5.41
N GLY A 87 -10.69 -1.31 -6.15
CA GLY A 87 -10.81 -1.54 -7.59
C GLY A 87 -11.30 -2.94 -7.92
N LYS A 88 -11.46 -3.17 -9.21
CA LYS A 88 -12.06 -4.43 -9.70
C LYS A 88 -11.22 -5.66 -9.42
N THR A 89 -9.91 -5.49 -9.38
CA THR A 89 -8.99 -6.62 -9.19
C THR A 89 -8.52 -6.75 -7.75
N ALA A 90 -9.11 -5.98 -6.84
CA ALA A 90 -8.68 -5.97 -5.45
C ALA A 90 -9.07 -7.26 -4.74
N ILE A 91 -8.14 -7.78 -3.96
CA ILE A 91 -8.38 -8.90 -3.06
C ILE A 91 -7.92 -8.48 -1.68
N ILE A 92 -8.84 -8.46 -0.74
CA ILE A 92 -8.54 -7.99 0.60
C ILE A 92 -8.90 -9.07 1.60
N LYS A 93 -7.91 -9.44 2.40
CA LYS A 93 -8.10 -10.40 3.49
C LYS A 93 -7.76 -9.71 4.79
N GLY A 94 -8.75 -9.51 5.63
CA GLY A 94 -8.55 -8.85 6.91
C GLY A 94 -9.57 -7.76 7.14
N ASP A 95 -9.18 -6.76 7.91
CA ASP A 95 -10.09 -5.72 8.36
C ASP A 95 -9.78 -4.38 7.71
N ILE A 96 -10.83 -3.66 7.35
CA ILE A 96 -10.71 -2.32 6.80
C ILE A 96 -11.43 -1.36 7.75
N PHE A 97 -10.72 -0.33 8.17
CA PHE A 97 -11.29 0.74 8.98
C PHE A 97 -11.21 2.04 8.19
N PHE A 98 -12.33 2.65 7.94
CA PHE A 98 -12.37 3.91 7.19
C PHE A 98 -13.15 4.96 7.98
N LYS A 99 -12.75 6.22 7.83
CA LYS A 99 -13.35 7.31 8.58
C LYS A 99 -14.38 8.09 7.78
N HIS A 100 -14.16 8.27 6.49
CA HIS A 100 -15.03 9.10 5.67
C HIS A 100 -15.81 8.33 4.64
N SER A 101 -15.14 7.58 3.79
CA SER A 101 -15.86 6.86 2.78
C SER A 101 -15.13 5.64 2.30
N LEU A 102 -15.91 4.66 1.86
CA LEU A 102 -15.42 3.47 1.22
C LEU A 102 -16.11 3.39 -0.14
N LYS A 103 -15.32 3.30 -1.21
CA LYS A 103 -15.85 3.16 -2.55
C LYS A 103 -15.37 1.84 -3.13
N THR A 104 -16.29 1.13 -3.75
CA THR A 104 -15.98 -0.14 -4.37
C THR A 104 -16.40 -0.06 -5.83
N GLU A 105 -15.47 -0.37 -6.73
CA GLU A 105 -15.79 -0.41 -8.13
C GLU A 105 -16.60 -1.66 -8.45
N GLU A 106 -17.42 -1.56 -9.48
CA GLU A 106 -18.23 -2.67 -9.91
C GLU A 106 -17.36 -3.87 -10.26
N GLY A 107 -17.69 -5.02 -9.72
CA GLY A 107 -16.91 -6.25 -9.93
C GLY A 107 -15.84 -6.51 -8.88
N ALA A 108 -15.68 -5.63 -7.89
CA ALA A 108 -14.72 -5.85 -6.82
C ALA A 108 -15.24 -6.88 -5.82
N ASP A 109 -14.30 -7.55 -5.19
CA ASP A 109 -14.59 -8.51 -4.14
C ASP A 109 -14.23 -7.97 -2.77
#